data_93366268263408dc127bff16f4bcc383
#
_entry.id   93366268263408dc127bff16f4bcc383
#
_cell.length_a   1.000
_cell.length_b   1.000
_cell.length_c   1.000
_cell.angle_alpha   90.00
_cell.angle_beta   90.00
_cell.angle_gamma   90.00
#
_symmetry.space_group_name_H-M   'P 1'
#
loop_
_entity.id
_entity.type
_entity.pdbx_description
1 polymer ?
#
loop_
_entity_poly.entity_id
_entity_poly.type
_entity_poly.pdbx_seq_one_letter_code
_entity_poly.pdbx_strand_id
1 'polypeptide(L)'
;MNTAAMPIAPSMARPSAPVRVGGRVQPPKAIVQTRPDYPAIARQARIQGQVQIDAILDEQGSVIDMRVVSGPALLYQAALDALKKWKYEPTYLNDQPIAVEMIVTITFQLGQ
;
A
#
# COMPACT_ATOMS: atom_id res chain seq x y z
N MET A 1 22.65 -31.50 -9.93
CA MET A 1 22.41 -30.87 -9.81
C MET A 1 22.08 -30.00 -9.61
N ASN A 2 21.80 -29.63 -9.51
CA ASN A 2 21.33 -28.84 -9.36
C ASN A 2 21.17 -27.99 -9.45
N THR A 3 21.02 -27.71 -9.48
CA THR A 3 20.74 -26.99 -9.51
C THR A 3 20.47 -26.22 -9.68
N ALA A 4 20.18 -26.11 -9.90
CA ALA A 4 19.79 -25.51 -10.19
C ALA A 4 19.44 -24.56 -10.10
N ALA A 5 19.17 -24.32 -9.86
CA ALA A 5 18.71 -23.61 -9.76
C ALA A 5 18.76 -22.49 -9.66
N MET A 6 19.04 -22.03 -9.59
CA MET A 6 19.13 -21.15 -9.40
C MET A 6 18.81 -20.20 -9.97
N PRO A 7 18.24 -19.90 -10.11
CA PRO A 7 17.76 -18.97 -10.78
C PRO A 7 17.88 -17.71 -10.41
N ILE A 8 18.07 -17.36 -9.95
CA ILE A 8 18.22 -16.30 -9.60
C ILE A 8 18.60 -15.24 -10.35
N ALA A 9 19.13 -15.33 -11.19
CA ALA A 9 19.54 -14.32 -11.98
C ALA A 9 18.64 -13.22 -12.31
N PRO A 10 17.45 -13.45 -12.49
CA PRO A 10 16.58 -12.39 -12.90
C PRO A 10 16.62 -11.20 -12.02
N SER A 11 16.91 -11.39 -10.83
CA SER A 11 16.85 -10.26 -9.96
C SER A 11 17.92 -9.24 -10.24
N MET A 12 18.82 -9.54 -11.13
CA MET A 12 19.81 -8.56 -11.43
C MET A 12 19.27 -7.37 -12.15
N ALA A 13 18.19 -7.53 -12.85
CA ALA A 13 17.68 -6.44 -13.65
C ALA A 13 17.02 -5.37 -12.81
N ARG A 14 16.60 -5.70 -11.63
CA ARG A 14 15.92 -4.75 -10.78
C ARG A 14 15.99 -5.22 -9.35
N PRO A 15 15.65 -4.33 -8.41
CA PRO A 15 15.71 -4.70 -7.00
C PRO A 15 14.84 -5.91 -6.72
N SER A 16 15.33 -6.79 -5.89
CA SER A 16 14.56 -7.95 -5.48
C SER A 16 13.53 -7.59 -4.43
N ALA A 17 13.64 -6.41 -3.83
CA ALA A 17 12.71 -5.99 -2.79
C ALA A 17 12.25 -4.57 -3.07
N PRO A 18 11.04 -4.22 -2.63
CA PRO A 18 10.57 -2.86 -2.78
C PRO A 18 11.44 -1.87 -2.03
N VAL A 19 11.55 -0.67 -2.58
CA VAL A 19 12.33 0.39 -1.97
C VAL A 19 11.41 1.16 -1.04
N ARG A 20 11.87 1.41 0.17
CA ARG A 20 11.08 2.14 1.14
C ARG A 20 11.01 3.61 0.75
N VAL A 21 9.82 4.16 0.79
CA VAL A 21 9.63 5.58 0.52
C VAL A 21 10.26 6.38 1.64
N GLY A 22 10.97 7.45 1.28
CA GLY A 22 11.65 8.31 2.22
C GLY A 22 13.00 8.71 1.66
N GLY A 23 13.66 9.66 2.29
CA GLY A 23 14.94 10.13 1.81
C GLY A 23 14.85 10.59 0.37
N ARG A 24 15.50 9.88 -0.54
CA ARG A 24 15.49 10.25 -1.94
C ARG A 24 14.27 9.79 -2.70
N VAL A 25 13.55 8.82 -2.16
CA VAL A 25 12.38 8.28 -2.84
C VAL A 25 11.16 8.97 -2.27
N GLN A 26 10.50 9.73 -3.11
CA GLN A 26 9.32 10.47 -2.69
C GLN A 26 8.07 9.63 -2.85
N PRO A 27 7.07 9.86 -1.98
CA PRO A 27 5.84 9.10 -2.11
C PRO A 27 5.14 9.42 -3.43
N PRO A 28 4.65 8.43 -4.13
CA PRO A 28 3.93 8.66 -5.38
C PRO A 28 2.57 9.29 -5.10
N LYS A 29 2.07 9.99 -6.09
CA LYS A 29 0.74 10.58 -5.99
C LYS A 29 -0.32 9.54 -6.30
N ALA A 30 -1.41 9.61 -5.55
CA ALA A 30 -2.55 8.74 -5.82
C ALA A 30 -3.32 9.26 -7.01
N ILE A 31 -3.59 8.39 -7.97
CA ILE A 31 -4.40 8.72 -9.12
C ILE A 31 -5.86 8.41 -8.84
N VAL A 32 -6.11 7.27 -8.21
CA VAL A 32 -7.46 6.85 -7.84
C VAL A 32 -7.48 6.60 -6.35
N GLN A 33 -8.39 7.25 -5.64
CA GLN A 33 -8.57 7.06 -4.20
C GLN A 33 -10.03 6.78 -3.94
N THR A 34 -10.37 5.51 -3.80
CA THR A 34 -11.74 5.10 -3.50
C THR A 34 -12.03 5.35 -2.04
N ARG A 35 -13.17 5.94 -1.75
CA ARG A 35 -13.57 6.13 -0.38
C ARG A 35 -13.86 4.79 0.28
N PRO A 36 -13.42 4.60 1.51
CA PRO A 36 -13.77 3.38 2.22
C PRO A 36 -15.23 3.39 2.64
N ASP A 37 -15.84 2.22 2.64
CA ASP A 37 -17.19 2.06 3.16
C ASP A 37 -17.11 1.97 4.68
N TYR A 38 -17.87 2.81 5.35
CA TYR A 38 -17.86 2.81 6.81
C TYR A 38 -18.65 1.59 7.30
N PRO A 39 -18.02 0.66 8.02
CA PRO A 39 -18.76 -0.52 8.49
C PRO A 39 -19.90 -0.13 9.41
N ALA A 40 -21.03 -0.79 9.24
CA ALA A 40 -22.20 -0.47 10.05
C ALA A 40 -21.94 -0.65 11.54
N ILE A 41 -21.22 -1.71 11.88
CA ILE A 41 -20.95 -1.99 13.28
C ILE A 41 -20.06 -0.92 13.90
N ALA A 42 -19.09 -0.42 13.13
CA ALA A 42 -18.23 0.64 13.62
C ALA A 42 -18.98 1.94 13.75
N ARG A 43 -19.90 2.20 12.82
CA ARG A 43 -20.73 3.41 12.90
C ARG A 43 -21.62 3.38 14.12
N GLN A 44 -22.23 2.24 14.38
CA GLN A 44 -23.11 2.10 15.55
C GLN A 44 -22.34 2.26 16.85
N ALA A 45 -21.12 1.77 16.88
CA ALA A 45 -20.27 1.88 18.05
C ALA A 45 -19.53 3.21 18.12
N ARG A 46 -19.74 4.07 17.13
CA ARG A 46 -19.10 5.38 17.05
C ARG A 46 -17.59 5.29 17.04
N ILE A 47 -17.09 4.30 16.35
CA ILE A 47 -15.64 4.10 16.21
C ILE A 47 -15.15 4.88 15.02
N GLN A 48 -14.18 5.75 15.26
CA GLN A 48 -13.55 6.50 14.21
C GLN A 48 -12.07 6.58 14.49
N GLY A 49 -11.29 7.00 13.51
CA GLY A 49 -9.86 7.08 13.67
C GLY A 49 -9.16 6.84 12.36
N GLN A 50 -7.88 6.58 12.46
CA GLN A 50 -7.03 6.37 11.29
C GLN A 50 -6.51 4.95 11.29
N VAL A 51 -6.52 4.33 10.11
CA VAL A 51 -5.91 3.03 9.92
C VAL A 51 -4.64 3.26 9.11
N GLN A 52 -3.51 2.82 9.64
CA GLN A 52 -2.24 2.89 8.95
C GLN A 52 -1.90 1.54 8.38
N ILE A 53 -1.57 1.52 7.11
CA ILE A 53 -1.32 0.28 6.37
C ILE A 53 0.03 0.39 5.70
N ASP A 54 0.86 -0.62 5.91
CA ASP A 54 2.13 -0.75 5.20
C ASP A 54 1.80 -1.40 3.87
N ALA A 55 1.93 -0.65 2.80
CA ALA A 55 1.52 -1.09 1.48
C ALA A 55 2.72 -1.21 0.55
N ILE A 56 2.66 -2.21 -0.33
CA ILE A 56 3.66 -2.38 -1.37
C ILE A 56 2.99 -2.11 -2.70
N LEU A 57 3.61 -1.21 -3.46
CA LEU A 57 3.16 -0.86 -4.81
C LEU A 57 4.14 -1.44 -5.81
N ASP A 58 3.60 -1.94 -6.92
CA ASP A 58 4.48 -2.46 -7.96
C ASP A 58 4.97 -1.32 -8.85
N GLU A 59 5.69 -1.68 -9.91
CA GLU A 59 6.28 -0.71 -10.81
C GLU A 59 5.25 0.12 -11.56
N GLN A 60 4.02 -0.34 -11.63
CA GLN A 60 2.95 0.41 -12.27
C GLN A 60 2.14 1.24 -11.30
N GLY A 61 2.46 1.18 -10.02
CA GLY A 61 1.69 1.93 -9.03
C GLY A 61 0.47 1.21 -8.50
N SER A 62 0.36 -0.08 -8.74
CA SER A 62 -0.74 -0.88 -8.22
C SER A 62 -0.39 -1.42 -6.85
N VAL A 63 -1.39 -1.45 -5.96
CA VAL A 63 -1.18 -1.99 -4.61
C VAL A 63 -1.20 -3.51 -4.70
N ILE A 64 -0.08 -4.12 -4.37
CA ILE A 64 0.05 -5.58 -4.49
C ILE A 64 0.15 -6.29 -3.15
N ASP A 65 0.40 -5.56 -2.08
CA ASP A 65 0.43 -6.16 -0.76
C ASP A 65 0.09 -5.10 0.28
N MET A 66 -0.51 -5.53 1.38
CA MET A 66 -0.96 -4.62 2.41
C MET A 66 -0.87 -5.31 3.76
N ARG A 67 -0.46 -4.54 4.77
CA ARG A 67 -0.43 -5.05 6.13
C ARG A 67 -0.82 -3.92 7.06
N VAL A 68 -1.82 -4.16 7.91
CA VAL A 68 -2.25 -3.15 8.86
C VAL A 68 -1.20 -2.97 9.93
N VAL A 69 -0.84 -1.72 10.18
CA VAL A 69 0.13 -1.38 11.20
C VAL A 69 -0.57 -0.94 12.48
N SER A 70 -1.59 -0.13 12.35
CA SER A 70 -2.30 0.39 13.53
C SER A 70 -3.68 0.87 13.14
N GLY A 71 -4.52 1.06 14.14
CA GLY A 71 -5.84 1.59 13.98
C GLY A 71 -6.89 0.76 14.68
N PRO A 72 -8.15 1.23 14.69
CA PRO A 72 -9.23 0.45 15.29
C PRO A 72 -9.54 -0.79 14.48
N ALA A 73 -9.62 -1.92 15.15
CA ALA A 73 -9.78 -3.21 14.47
C ALA A 73 -11.05 -3.27 13.62
N LEU A 74 -12.12 -2.65 14.08
CA LEU A 74 -13.38 -2.69 13.34
C LEU A 74 -13.32 -1.96 12.00
N LEU A 75 -12.28 -1.17 11.77
CA LEU A 75 -12.11 -0.44 10.52
C LEU A 75 -11.12 -1.10 9.57
N TYR A 76 -10.44 -2.15 9.99
CA TYR A 76 -9.37 -2.75 9.19
C TYR A 76 -9.85 -3.19 7.82
N GLN A 77 -10.91 -3.97 7.80
CA GLN A 77 -11.36 -4.56 6.54
C GLN A 77 -11.81 -3.51 5.54
N ALA A 78 -12.51 -2.50 6.03
CA ALA A 78 -12.97 -1.43 5.16
C ALA A 78 -11.80 -0.65 4.58
N ALA A 79 -10.77 -0.42 5.39
CA ALA A 79 -9.58 0.27 4.91
C ALA A 79 -8.84 -0.54 3.87
N LEU A 80 -8.68 -1.84 4.12
CA LEU A 80 -8.00 -2.70 3.17
C LEU A 80 -8.78 -2.80 1.85
N ASP A 81 -10.09 -2.94 1.94
CA ASP A 81 -10.92 -3.03 0.73
C ASP A 81 -10.84 -1.75 -0.10
N ALA A 82 -10.78 -0.61 0.56
CA ALA A 82 -10.67 0.65 -0.17
C ALA A 82 -9.29 0.75 -0.83
N LEU A 83 -8.25 0.43 -0.08
CA LEU A 83 -6.88 0.59 -0.59
C LEU A 83 -6.62 -0.33 -1.78
N LYS A 84 -7.24 -1.49 -1.83
CA LYS A 84 -7.11 -2.39 -2.98
C LYS A 84 -7.48 -1.70 -4.28
N LYS A 85 -8.39 -0.75 -4.22
CA LYS A 85 -8.90 -0.08 -5.42
C LYS A 85 -8.15 1.19 -5.74
N TRP A 86 -7.23 1.58 -4.87
CA TRP A 86 -6.45 2.79 -5.10
C TRP A 86 -5.40 2.53 -6.16
N LYS A 87 -5.04 3.58 -6.86
CA LYS A 87 -4.03 3.51 -7.90
C LYS A 87 -3.10 4.70 -7.74
N TYR A 88 -1.82 4.46 -7.88
CA TYR A 88 -0.82 5.48 -7.75
C TYR A 88 -0.05 5.63 -9.04
N GLU A 89 0.60 6.77 -9.19
CA GLU A 89 1.55 6.95 -10.27
C GLU A 89 2.76 6.07 -10.01
N PRO A 90 3.43 5.58 -11.07
CA PRO A 90 4.67 4.85 -10.86
C PRO A 90 5.71 5.70 -10.18
N THR A 91 6.56 5.07 -9.38
CA THR A 91 7.69 5.73 -8.73
C THR A 91 8.94 5.40 -9.51
N TYR A 92 9.75 6.40 -9.78
CA TYR A 92 10.96 6.22 -10.57
C TYR A 92 12.19 6.49 -9.74
N LEU A 93 13.21 5.72 -9.98
CA LEU A 93 14.52 5.93 -9.39
C LEU A 93 15.53 5.73 -10.53
N ASN A 94 16.33 6.76 -10.80
CA ASN A 94 17.27 6.72 -11.92
C ASN A 94 16.57 6.36 -13.22
N ASP A 95 15.41 6.97 -13.44
CA ASP A 95 14.62 6.79 -14.65
C ASP A 95 14.04 5.40 -14.83
N GLN A 96 14.06 4.59 -13.79
CA GLN A 96 13.48 3.25 -13.83
C GLN A 96 12.29 3.18 -12.89
N PRO A 97 11.17 2.60 -13.33
CA PRO A 97 10.06 2.40 -12.40
C PRO A 97 10.43 1.33 -11.39
N ILE A 98 10.10 1.58 -10.15
CA ILE A 98 10.45 0.66 -9.07
C ILE A 98 9.23 0.35 -8.23
N ALA A 99 9.28 -0.80 -7.56
CA ALA A 99 8.30 -1.13 -6.53
C ALA A 99 8.68 -0.39 -5.27
N VAL A 100 7.69 0.07 -4.52
CA VAL A 100 7.96 0.82 -3.29
C VAL A 100 7.09 0.31 -2.15
N GLU A 101 7.58 0.53 -0.95
CA GLU A 101 6.86 0.21 0.28
C GLU A 101 6.64 1.51 1.04
N MET A 102 5.42 1.74 1.46
CA MET A 102 5.11 2.98 2.17
C MET A 102 3.91 2.80 3.09
N ILE A 103 3.77 3.73 4.03
CA ILE A 103 2.63 3.75 4.93
C ILE A 103 1.53 4.59 4.32
N VAL A 104 0.34 4.02 4.23
CA VAL A 104 -0.85 4.73 3.78
C VAL A 104 -1.77 4.90 4.96
N THR A 105 -2.28 6.11 5.15
CA THR A 105 -3.21 6.40 6.24
C THR A 105 -4.59 6.63 5.67
N ILE A 106 -5.56 5.88 6.16
CA ILE A 106 -6.96 6.04 5.76
C ILE A 106 -7.74 6.49 6.97
N THR A 107 -8.42 7.61 6.83
CA THR A 107 -9.13 8.26 7.93
C THR A 107 -10.62 7.96 7.85
N PHE A 108 -11.19 7.57 8.98
CA PHE A 108 -12.63 7.35 9.13
C PHE A 108 -13.15 8.35 10.11
N GLN A 109 -14.11 9.14 9.67
CA GLN A 109 -14.75 10.12 10.54
C GLN A 109 -16.25 9.99 10.45
N LEU A 110 -16.90 10.05 11.59
CA LEU A 110 -18.35 10.11 11.63
C LEU A 110 -18.77 11.55 11.42
N GLY A 111 -19.67 11.75 10.63
CA GLY A 111 -19.97 12.91 10.32
C GLY A 111 -20.35 13.98 10.60
N GLN A 112 -20.45 14.42 10.43
CA GLN A 112 -20.85 15.27 10.43
C GLN A 112 -21.26 15.72 9.67
#